data_bbb52ef2e5c052b04f33dcd2bc161bc2
#
_entry.id   bbb52ef2e5c052b04f33dcd2bc161bc2
#
_cell.length_a   1.000
_cell.length_b   1.000
_cell.length_c   1.000
_cell.angle_alpha   90.00
_cell.angle_beta   90.00
_cell.angle_gamma   90.00
#
_symmetry.space_group_name_H-M   'P 1'
#
loop_
_entity.id
_entity.type
_entity.pdbx_description
1 polymer ?
#
loop_
_entity_poly.entity_id
_entity_poly.type
_entity_poly.pdbx_seq_one_letter_code
_entity_poly.pdbx_strand_id
1 'polypeptide(L)'
;GSLAMCGLMYLVVGQTKLSKPRTGRKLKRWSRLDRALHWTTAAMFLTLSGSGLAIIYGKYFIKPVVSLGVWENWIWFAKVFHNYVGPLFFLCLMGVLIKWFRHNIVNMVDVQWFMKFGGMLGKHKGSHPSAGFSNGGEKAIFWLLIWFGGIVVATGLFLDFPIFGQLRR
;
A
#
# COMPACT_ATOMS: atom_id res chain seq x y z
N GLY A 1 9.53 10.52 -8.97
CA GLY A 1 8.37 10.13 -8.22
C GLY A 1 8.36 10.52 -6.76
N SER A 2 7.73 9.68 -5.92
CA SER A 2 7.42 9.95 -4.51
C SER A 2 8.63 10.26 -3.63
N LEU A 3 9.76 9.60 -3.85
CA LEU A 3 10.99 9.87 -3.09
C LEU A 3 11.54 11.27 -3.35
N ALA A 4 11.49 11.73 -4.61
CA ALA A 4 11.90 13.09 -4.96
C ALA A 4 10.95 14.13 -4.33
N MET A 5 9.65 13.85 -4.30
CA MET A 5 8.65 14.69 -3.64
C MET A 5 8.91 14.75 -2.12
N CYS A 6 9.17 13.61 -1.46
CA CYS A 6 9.51 13.58 -0.04
C CYS A 6 10.81 14.36 0.26
N GLY A 7 11.84 14.21 -0.61
CA GLY A 7 13.09 14.96 -0.51
C GLY A 7 12.86 16.47 -0.66
N LEU A 8 12.10 16.87 -1.67
CA LEU A 8 11.74 18.27 -1.89
C LEU A 8 10.95 18.85 -0.70
N MET A 9 9.98 18.13 -0.19
CA MET A 9 9.21 18.53 1.00
C MET A 9 10.12 18.67 2.22
N TYR A 10 11.06 17.76 2.42
CA TYR A 10 12.02 17.86 3.52
C TYR A 10 12.91 19.09 3.40
N LEU A 11 13.35 19.43 2.18
CA LEU A 11 14.16 20.64 1.92
C LEU A 11 13.37 21.94 2.12
N VAL A 12 12.07 21.96 1.76
CA VAL A 12 11.22 23.15 1.84
C VAL A 12 10.65 23.37 3.24
N VAL A 13 10.15 22.29 3.87
CA VAL A 13 9.45 22.34 5.16
C VAL A 13 10.41 22.15 6.34
N GLY A 14 11.50 21.40 6.13
CA GLY A 14 12.47 21.04 7.17
C GLY A 14 11.94 19.95 8.12
N GLN A 15 12.70 19.71 9.20
CA GLN A 15 12.28 18.76 10.25
C GLN A 15 11.17 19.35 11.11
N THR A 16 10.08 18.62 11.24
CA THR A 16 9.04 18.90 12.24
C THR A 16 9.52 18.51 13.63
N LYS A 17 9.77 19.51 14.47
CA LYS A 17 10.21 19.29 15.86
C LYS A 17 8.98 19.13 16.77
N LEU A 18 9.10 18.29 17.80
CA LEU A 18 8.08 18.17 18.82
C LEU A 18 7.96 19.51 19.60
N SER A 19 6.75 20.00 19.80
CA SER A 19 6.47 21.22 20.58
C SER A 19 6.74 21.04 22.07
N LYS A 20 6.75 19.80 22.57
CA LYS A 20 7.04 19.43 23.98
C LYS A 20 8.09 18.33 24.03
N PRO A 21 8.93 18.29 25.07
CA PRO A 21 9.92 17.22 25.25
C PRO A 21 9.21 15.86 25.41
N ARG A 22 9.90 14.80 25.01
CA ARG A 22 9.38 13.43 25.15
C ARG A 22 9.19 13.09 26.63
N THR A 23 8.02 12.58 26.99
CA THR A 23 7.65 12.22 28.39
C THR A 23 8.35 10.95 28.91
N GLY A 24 9.13 10.26 28.09
CA GLY A 24 9.75 8.97 28.44
C GLY A 24 8.78 7.78 28.48
N ARG A 25 7.47 7.99 28.52
CA ARG A 25 6.48 6.90 28.49
C ARG A 25 6.42 6.27 27.11
N LYS A 26 6.66 4.94 27.07
CA LYS A 26 6.51 4.13 25.86
C LYS A 26 5.11 3.52 25.84
N LEU A 27 4.32 3.86 24.83
CA LEU A 27 3.01 3.25 24.57
C LEU A 27 3.15 2.22 23.44
N LYS A 28 2.66 1.01 23.70
CA LYS A 28 2.61 -0.05 22.67
C LYS A 28 1.45 0.23 21.71
N ARG A 29 1.71 0.89 20.60
CA ARG A 29 0.69 1.21 19.58
C ARG A 29 0.30 -0.02 18.74
N TRP A 30 1.27 -0.86 18.41
CA TRP A 30 1.09 -2.01 17.50
C TRP A 30 1.43 -3.33 18.20
N SER A 31 0.52 -4.30 18.14
CA SER A 31 0.77 -5.67 18.61
C SER A 31 1.73 -6.41 17.67
N ARG A 32 2.19 -7.60 18.09
CA ARG A 32 2.98 -8.48 17.21
C ARG A 32 2.16 -8.91 15.99
N LEU A 33 0.89 -9.21 16.18
CA LEU A 33 -0.03 -9.60 15.12
C LEU A 33 -0.25 -8.46 14.10
N ASP A 34 -0.41 -7.21 14.57
CA ASP A 34 -0.56 -6.05 13.69
C ASP A 34 0.65 -5.91 12.77
N ARG A 35 1.85 -6.06 13.33
CA ARG A 35 3.10 -5.99 12.55
C ARG A 35 3.24 -7.15 11.58
N ALA A 36 2.91 -8.36 12.00
CA ALA A 36 2.93 -9.54 11.13
C ALA A 36 1.98 -9.36 9.95
N LEU A 37 0.73 -8.98 10.20
CA LEU A 37 -0.27 -8.74 9.15
C LEU A 37 0.19 -7.64 8.19
N HIS A 38 0.69 -6.51 8.70
CA HIS A 38 1.22 -5.43 7.88
C HIS A 38 2.37 -5.90 6.97
N TRP A 39 3.40 -6.55 7.55
CA TRP A 39 4.57 -6.95 6.78
C TRP A 39 4.27 -8.07 5.80
N THR A 40 3.39 -9.01 6.15
CA THR A 40 2.94 -10.06 5.22
C THR A 40 2.18 -9.45 4.04
N THR A 41 1.25 -8.54 4.31
CA THR A 41 0.51 -7.83 3.25
C THR A 41 1.46 -7.02 2.36
N ALA A 42 2.42 -6.30 2.95
CA ALA A 42 3.39 -5.51 2.21
C ALA A 42 4.31 -6.38 1.34
N ALA A 43 4.80 -7.50 1.86
CA ALA A 43 5.62 -8.45 1.10
C ALA A 43 4.84 -9.04 -0.08
N MET A 44 3.61 -9.47 0.13
CA MET A 44 2.75 -9.98 -0.96
C MET A 44 2.45 -8.90 -2.00
N PHE A 45 2.14 -7.67 -1.57
CA PHE A 45 1.94 -6.54 -2.48
C PHE A 45 3.15 -6.27 -3.36
N LEU A 46 4.35 -6.21 -2.79
CA LEU A 46 5.59 -5.99 -3.54
C LEU A 46 5.87 -7.13 -4.53
N THR A 47 5.64 -8.35 -4.10
CA THR A 47 5.83 -9.55 -4.92
C THR A 47 4.85 -9.59 -6.10
N LEU A 48 3.57 -9.31 -5.85
CA LEU A 48 2.55 -9.23 -6.90
C LEU A 48 2.82 -8.07 -7.86
N SER A 49 3.23 -6.92 -7.35
CA SER A 49 3.62 -5.78 -8.19
C SER A 49 4.80 -6.12 -9.08
N GLY A 50 5.85 -6.74 -8.53
CA GLY A 50 7.03 -7.16 -9.28
C GLY A 50 6.71 -8.21 -10.35
N SER A 51 5.99 -9.27 -9.98
CA SER A 51 5.59 -10.33 -10.92
C SER A 51 4.62 -9.80 -11.99
N GLY A 52 3.65 -8.95 -11.63
CA GLY A 52 2.73 -8.32 -12.57
C GLY A 52 3.45 -7.42 -13.58
N LEU A 53 4.38 -6.58 -13.13
CA LEU A 53 5.22 -5.76 -14.03
C LEU A 53 6.09 -6.62 -14.94
N ALA A 54 6.64 -7.73 -14.43
CA ALA A 54 7.40 -8.68 -15.24
C ALA A 54 6.54 -9.36 -16.32
N ILE A 55 5.29 -9.69 -16.01
CA ILE A 55 4.34 -10.29 -16.97
C ILE A 55 3.98 -9.28 -18.07
N ILE A 56 3.71 -8.02 -17.71
CA ILE A 56 3.24 -6.99 -18.66
C ILE A 56 4.41 -6.44 -19.50
N TYR A 57 5.49 -6.05 -18.84
CA TYR A 57 6.58 -5.29 -19.45
C TYR A 57 7.85 -6.10 -19.68
N GLY A 58 7.97 -7.31 -19.11
CA GLY A 58 9.19 -8.12 -19.18
C GLY A 58 9.62 -8.44 -20.62
N LYS A 59 8.67 -8.55 -21.57
CA LYS A 59 8.98 -8.75 -22.99
C LYS A 59 9.81 -7.62 -23.59
N TYR A 60 9.72 -6.40 -23.02
CA TYR A 60 10.48 -5.24 -23.53
C TYR A 60 11.83 -5.06 -22.85
N PHE A 61 11.95 -5.42 -21.56
CA PHE A 61 13.12 -5.13 -20.76
C PHE A 61 13.95 -6.37 -20.39
N ILE A 62 13.29 -7.52 -20.15
CA ILE A 62 13.97 -8.76 -19.73
C ILE A 62 14.29 -9.64 -20.93
N LYS A 63 13.28 -9.92 -21.77
CA LYS A 63 13.43 -10.83 -22.92
C LYS A 63 14.61 -10.47 -23.86
N PRO A 64 14.91 -9.19 -24.18
CA PRO A 64 16.01 -8.83 -25.08
C PRO A 64 17.41 -9.14 -24.51
N VAL A 65 17.53 -9.26 -23.19
CA VAL A 65 18.83 -9.40 -22.49
C VAL A 65 19.09 -10.81 -21.94
N VAL A 66 18.13 -11.73 -22.13
CA VAL A 66 18.27 -13.13 -21.68
C VAL A 66 17.99 -14.10 -22.83
N SER A 67 18.44 -15.35 -22.71
CA SER A 67 18.13 -16.40 -23.70
C SER A 67 16.63 -16.74 -23.68
N LEU A 68 16.11 -17.28 -24.80
CA LEU A 68 14.70 -17.65 -24.94
C LEU A 68 14.25 -18.62 -23.83
N GLY A 69 15.02 -19.66 -23.55
CA GLY A 69 14.69 -20.63 -22.50
C GLY A 69 14.66 -20.01 -21.09
N VAL A 70 15.56 -19.07 -20.79
CA VAL A 70 15.53 -18.34 -19.51
C VAL A 70 14.27 -17.46 -19.44
N TRP A 71 13.90 -16.80 -20.53
CA TRP A 71 12.70 -15.98 -20.60
C TRP A 71 11.42 -16.79 -20.38
N GLU A 72 11.29 -17.94 -21.06
CA GLU A 72 10.10 -18.80 -20.95
C GLU A 72 9.92 -19.36 -19.54
N ASN A 73 10.99 -19.85 -18.92
CA ASN A 73 10.97 -20.30 -17.54
C ASN A 73 10.62 -19.16 -16.55
N TRP A 74 11.19 -17.97 -16.76
CA TRP A 74 10.92 -16.80 -15.92
C TRP A 74 9.45 -16.38 -15.99
N ILE A 75 8.89 -16.26 -17.20
CA ILE A 75 7.51 -15.82 -17.35
C ILE A 75 6.51 -16.84 -16.85
N TRP A 76 6.80 -18.15 -17.05
CA TRP A 76 6.01 -19.21 -16.47
C TRP A 76 6.01 -19.13 -14.94
N PHE A 77 7.16 -19.04 -14.32
CA PHE A 77 7.30 -18.90 -12.87
C PHE A 77 6.57 -17.64 -12.36
N ALA A 78 6.75 -16.49 -13.02
CA ALA A 78 6.09 -15.25 -12.62
C ALA A 78 4.56 -15.38 -12.65
N LYS A 79 3.99 -16.04 -13.67
CA LYS A 79 2.55 -16.29 -13.77
C LYS A 79 2.05 -17.22 -12.67
N VAL A 80 2.69 -18.37 -12.51
CA VAL A 80 2.32 -19.35 -11.48
C VAL A 80 2.35 -18.69 -10.10
N PHE A 81 3.43 -17.99 -9.80
CA PHE A 81 3.61 -17.33 -8.52
C PHE A 81 2.57 -16.22 -8.30
N HIS A 82 2.30 -15.41 -9.33
CA HIS A 82 1.28 -14.35 -9.29
C HIS A 82 -0.11 -14.92 -8.95
N ASN A 83 -0.50 -15.99 -9.62
CA ASN A 83 -1.81 -16.61 -9.45
C ASN A 83 -1.99 -17.30 -8.07
N TYR A 84 -0.93 -17.83 -7.47
CA TYR A 84 -1.01 -18.40 -6.13
C TYR A 84 -0.95 -17.32 -5.02
N VAL A 85 -0.14 -16.30 -5.20
CA VAL A 85 0.00 -15.23 -4.19
C VAL A 85 -1.21 -14.28 -4.20
N GLY A 86 -1.89 -14.12 -5.35
CA GLY A 86 -3.06 -13.26 -5.48
C GLY A 86 -4.18 -13.56 -4.47
N PRO A 87 -4.70 -14.80 -4.40
CA PRO A 87 -5.71 -15.19 -3.40
C PRO A 87 -5.23 -15.02 -1.95
N LEU A 88 -3.96 -15.30 -1.66
CA LEU A 88 -3.40 -15.09 -0.32
C LEU A 88 -3.34 -13.60 0.04
N PHE A 89 -2.99 -12.74 -0.92
CA PHE A 89 -3.05 -11.28 -0.74
C PHE A 89 -4.47 -10.81 -0.44
N PHE A 90 -5.49 -11.36 -1.12
CA PHE A 90 -6.88 -11.07 -0.82
C PHE A 90 -7.23 -11.37 0.64
N LEU A 91 -6.84 -12.54 1.16
CA LEU A 91 -7.08 -12.89 2.56
C LEU A 91 -6.38 -11.92 3.53
N CYS A 92 -5.15 -11.52 3.22
CA CYS A 92 -4.44 -10.51 4.00
C CYS A 92 -5.15 -9.14 3.94
N LEU A 93 -5.63 -8.73 2.77
CA LEU A 93 -6.37 -7.49 2.57
C LEU A 93 -7.67 -7.47 3.39
N MET A 94 -8.39 -8.60 3.42
CA MET A 94 -9.56 -8.76 4.28
C MET A 94 -9.20 -8.70 5.76
N GLY A 95 -8.09 -9.31 6.17
CA GLY A 95 -7.58 -9.20 7.53
C GLY A 95 -7.24 -7.76 7.91
N VAL A 96 -6.61 -7.00 7.02
CA VAL A 96 -6.31 -5.55 7.18
C VAL A 96 -7.61 -4.76 7.33
N LEU A 97 -8.59 -5.00 6.45
CA LEU A 97 -9.88 -4.34 6.49
C LEU A 97 -10.59 -4.58 7.82
N ILE A 98 -10.80 -5.83 8.22
CA ILE A 98 -11.51 -6.20 9.43
C ILE A 98 -10.82 -5.62 10.67
N LYS A 99 -9.49 -5.75 10.72
CA LYS A 99 -8.72 -5.34 11.91
C LYS A 99 -8.72 -3.85 12.15
N TRP A 100 -8.57 -3.06 11.10
CA TRP A 100 -8.36 -1.62 11.22
C TRP A 100 -9.53 -0.77 10.74
N PHE A 101 -10.63 -1.36 10.29
CA PHE A 101 -11.80 -0.65 9.79
C PHE A 101 -12.25 0.46 10.74
N ARG A 102 -12.48 0.13 12.02
CA ARG A 102 -12.98 1.08 13.02
C ARG A 102 -12.04 2.25 13.28
N HIS A 103 -10.73 2.03 13.17
CA HIS A 103 -9.73 3.07 13.36
C HIS A 103 -9.59 4.00 12.15
N ASN A 104 -10.11 3.58 10.99
CA ASN A 104 -9.99 4.28 9.72
C ASN A 104 -11.32 4.87 9.23
N ILE A 105 -12.36 4.90 10.06
CA ILE A 105 -13.59 5.63 9.76
C ILE A 105 -13.26 7.12 9.70
N VAL A 106 -13.62 7.75 8.57
CA VAL A 106 -13.36 9.18 8.32
C VAL A 106 -14.28 10.02 9.21
N ASN A 107 -13.75 11.10 9.78
CA ASN A 107 -14.47 12.04 10.61
C ASN A 107 -14.04 13.48 10.30
N MET A 108 -14.69 14.47 10.95
CA MET A 108 -14.41 15.89 10.72
C MET A 108 -12.98 16.33 11.07
N VAL A 109 -12.31 15.61 12.00
CA VAL A 109 -10.91 15.88 12.34
C VAL A 109 -9.99 15.58 11.16
N ASP A 110 -10.32 14.56 10.36
CA ASP A 110 -9.55 14.21 9.17
C ASP A 110 -9.68 15.26 8.07
N VAL A 111 -10.88 15.84 7.90
CA VAL A 111 -11.11 16.95 6.98
C VAL A 111 -10.24 18.15 7.37
N GLN A 112 -10.24 18.52 8.66
CA GLN A 112 -9.38 19.59 9.18
C GLN A 112 -7.89 19.29 9.01
N TRP A 113 -7.51 18.00 9.13
CA TRP A 113 -6.14 17.54 8.91
C TRP A 113 -5.73 17.76 7.44
N PHE A 114 -6.60 17.41 6.47
CA PHE A 114 -6.35 17.64 5.04
C PHE A 114 -6.31 19.12 4.70
N MET A 115 -7.22 19.93 5.23
CA MET A 115 -7.20 21.39 5.00
C MET A 115 -5.91 22.06 5.46
N LYS A 116 -5.25 21.51 6.48
CA LYS A 116 -3.95 21.96 6.98
C LYS A 116 -2.76 21.22 6.39
N PHE A 117 -2.99 20.32 5.43
CA PHE A 117 -1.97 19.42 4.87
C PHE A 117 -1.10 18.77 5.95
N GLY A 118 -1.75 18.20 6.98
CA GLY A 118 -1.05 17.57 8.10
C GLY A 118 -0.23 18.53 8.97
N GLY A 119 -0.48 19.84 8.89
CA GLY A 119 0.28 20.88 9.59
C GLY A 119 1.47 21.44 8.79
N MET A 120 1.59 21.08 7.50
CA MET A 120 2.62 21.61 6.61
C MET A 120 2.28 23.02 6.09
N LEU A 121 0.98 23.35 5.99
CA LEU A 121 0.51 24.67 5.60
C LEU A 121 0.00 25.42 6.84
N GLY A 122 0.50 26.62 7.08
CA GLY A 122 0.02 27.52 8.13
C GLY A 122 1.11 28.42 8.71
N LYS A 123 0.70 29.53 9.33
CA LYS A 123 1.60 30.53 9.96
C LYS A 123 2.42 29.96 11.13
N HIS A 124 2.02 28.82 11.71
CA HIS A 124 2.71 28.16 12.81
C HIS A 124 3.23 26.81 12.29
N LYS A 125 4.41 26.83 11.65
CA LYS A 125 5.15 25.62 11.30
C LYS A 125 5.34 24.76 12.57
N GLY A 126 4.77 23.53 12.56
CA GLY A 126 4.88 22.60 13.70
C GLY A 126 3.61 22.40 14.52
N SER A 127 2.52 23.15 14.27
CA SER A 127 1.22 22.86 14.84
C SER A 127 0.57 21.68 14.10
N HIS A 128 0.84 20.46 14.55
CA HIS A 128 0.14 19.30 14.02
C HIS A 128 -1.34 19.35 14.39
N PRO A 129 -2.26 19.21 13.40
CA PRO A 129 -3.67 19.08 13.72
C PRO A 129 -3.88 17.83 14.58
N SER A 130 -4.88 17.89 15.45
CA SER A 130 -5.19 16.72 16.29
C SER A 130 -5.52 15.51 15.40
N ALA A 131 -5.11 14.34 15.86
CA ALA A 131 -5.36 13.08 15.20
C ALA A 131 -5.78 12.05 16.26
N GLY A 132 -6.65 11.12 15.85
CA GLY A 132 -7.00 9.98 16.69
C GLY A 132 -5.91 8.89 16.65
N PHE A 133 -6.33 7.61 16.63
CA PHE A 133 -5.41 6.49 16.44
C PHE A 133 -4.68 6.56 15.11
N SER A 134 -5.39 6.90 14.02
CA SER A 134 -4.85 7.16 12.68
C SER A 134 -5.13 8.61 12.29
N ASN A 135 -4.17 9.26 11.64
CA ASN A 135 -4.36 10.59 11.06
C ASN A 135 -5.04 10.50 9.68
N GLY A 136 -5.49 11.64 9.15
CA GLY A 136 -6.18 11.68 7.86
C GLY A 136 -5.39 11.05 6.71
N GLY A 137 -4.06 11.25 6.66
CA GLY A 137 -3.20 10.64 5.65
C GLY A 137 -3.09 9.12 5.78
N GLU A 138 -2.95 8.60 7.01
CA GLU A 138 -2.96 7.15 7.27
C GLU A 138 -4.29 6.52 6.85
N LYS A 139 -5.43 7.19 7.13
CA LYS A 139 -6.76 6.74 6.70
C LYS A 139 -6.92 6.76 5.18
N ALA A 140 -6.41 7.79 4.51
CA ALA A 140 -6.43 7.85 3.05
C ALA A 140 -5.66 6.68 2.43
N ILE A 141 -4.45 6.40 2.90
CA ILE A 141 -3.64 5.27 2.42
C ILE A 141 -4.36 3.93 2.69
N PHE A 142 -4.99 3.77 3.87
CA PHE A 142 -5.78 2.58 4.20
C PHE A 142 -6.90 2.37 3.17
N TRP A 143 -7.70 3.40 2.90
CA TRP A 143 -8.82 3.28 1.96
C TRP A 143 -8.36 3.12 0.51
N LEU A 144 -7.28 3.78 0.10
CA LEU A 144 -6.67 3.56 -1.21
C LEU A 144 -6.22 2.09 -1.37
N LEU A 145 -5.56 1.53 -0.36
CA LEU A 145 -5.15 0.12 -0.38
C LEU A 145 -6.36 -0.82 -0.51
N ILE A 146 -7.42 -0.58 0.26
CA ILE A 146 -8.62 -1.43 0.23
C ILE A 146 -9.35 -1.33 -1.12
N TRP A 147 -9.58 -0.13 -1.63
CA TRP A 147 -10.28 0.07 -2.90
C TRP A 147 -9.47 -0.43 -4.09
N PHE A 148 -8.25 0.05 -4.27
CA PHE A 148 -7.43 -0.37 -5.42
C PHE A 148 -6.99 -1.82 -5.30
N GLY A 149 -6.60 -2.28 -4.11
CA GLY A 149 -6.28 -3.68 -3.89
C GLY A 149 -7.47 -4.60 -4.15
N GLY A 150 -8.67 -4.20 -3.71
CA GLY A 150 -9.92 -4.91 -3.97
C GLY A 150 -10.26 -4.99 -5.46
N ILE A 151 -10.13 -3.88 -6.20
CA ILE A 151 -10.36 -3.86 -7.66
C ILE A 151 -9.37 -4.78 -8.38
N VAL A 152 -8.08 -4.67 -8.05
CA VAL A 152 -7.04 -5.52 -8.69
C VAL A 152 -7.27 -6.99 -8.41
N VAL A 153 -7.62 -7.34 -7.16
CA VAL A 153 -7.95 -8.73 -6.80
C VAL A 153 -9.19 -9.21 -7.55
N ALA A 154 -10.26 -8.42 -7.58
CA ALA A 154 -11.49 -8.78 -8.28
C ALA A 154 -11.21 -9.02 -9.77
N THR A 155 -10.50 -8.11 -10.44
CA THR A 155 -10.14 -8.27 -11.87
C THR A 155 -9.24 -9.49 -12.11
N GLY A 156 -8.28 -9.78 -11.21
CA GLY A 156 -7.44 -10.98 -11.28
C GLY A 156 -8.26 -12.27 -11.17
N LEU A 157 -9.17 -12.34 -10.19
CA LEU A 157 -10.07 -13.49 -10.01
C LEU A 157 -10.98 -13.71 -11.23
N PHE A 158 -11.50 -12.64 -11.85
CA PHE A 158 -12.29 -12.75 -13.08
C PHE A 158 -11.47 -13.27 -14.28
N LEU A 159 -10.17 -13.00 -14.33
CA LEU A 159 -9.30 -13.52 -15.39
C LEU A 159 -8.96 -15.00 -15.17
N ASP A 160 -8.75 -15.43 -13.93
CA ASP A 160 -8.38 -16.80 -13.59
C ASP A 160 -9.60 -17.76 -13.56
N PHE A 161 -10.76 -17.25 -13.13
CA PHE A 161 -12.00 -18.01 -13.02
C PHE A 161 -13.06 -17.47 -13.98
N PRO A 162 -13.42 -18.18 -15.07
CA PRO A 162 -14.44 -17.73 -16.02
C PRO A 162 -15.85 -17.86 -15.40
N ILE A 163 -16.21 -16.95 -14.49
CA ILE A 163 -17.48 -16.95 -13.76
C ILE A 163 -18.65 -16.59 -14.68
N PHE A 164 -18.43 -15.89 -15.78
CA PHE A 164 -19.45 -15.41 -16.72
C PHE A 164 -19.35 -16.04 -18.11
N GLY A 165 -18.90 -17.29 -18.23
CA GLY A 165 -18.91 -18.00 -19.50
C GLY A 165 -18.05 -17.35 -20.59
N GLN A 166 -16.91 -16.77 -20.19
CA GLN A 166 -15.93 -16.29 -21.16
C GLN A 166 -15.44 -17.48 -21.99
N LEU A 167 -15.97 -17.59 -23.21
CA LEU A 167 -15.56 -18.55 -24.19
C LEU A 167 -14.05 -18.41 -24.41
N ARG A 168 -13.32 -19.49 -24.11
CA ARG A 168 -11.92 -19.61 -24.55
C ARG A 168 -11.92 -19.48 -26.07
N ARG A 169 -11.46 -18.36 -26.58
CA ARG A 169 -11.04 -18.20 -27.97
C ARG A 169 -9.58 -18.58 -28.09
#